data_4f84c1328726cd8783c1eefcf3a042ec
#
_entry.id   4f84c1328726cd8783c1eefcf3a042ec
#
_cell.length_a   1.000
_cell.length_b   1.000
_cell.length_c   1.000
_cell.angle_alpha   90.00
_cell.angle_beta   90.00
_cell.angle_gamma   90.00
#
_symmetry.space_group_name_H-M   'P 1'
#
loop_
_entity.id
_entity.type
_entity.pdbx_description
1 polymer ?
#
loop_
_entity_poly.entity_id
_entity_poly.type
_entity_poly.pdbx_seq_one_letter_code
_entity_poly.pdbx_strand_id
1 'polypeptide(L)'
;MENFAEQCLDMARSILSQNLDAIEDNGTISPFPNEVTTGQESGHAAFAIGEYFRATNEDTLDGHNLFDLAARTITAQAFSPESHEGGLAFASLGLLSFGSAKDRNPIWERLLEPTRLQLDEQLLERNDYNNHYQAFNIGKSVARYSVGLSKKDETGKLIDRFLERIEENSSSGYFDDVDSTTNKLSGTFDIYGVSSFVFIRQALQLHANINLRERKLASLRTKAEKYLKLIPDMVRQDGTGWSYGRSIGAYGQMCSISIILQAMRDGWISKTQADLYQDTVKKLFLNFFITYLNQEHGYLVIRDDERNTDPSYTNRIANFDAARYLCQWSRLIRSIGNNYPSENTPKPRKIGRFINFDKSSKKEQGLFVYQDPNSGLSFQLPLVAPNKDHIDSCDYLAFPHAPGIFDWPINKYMPIMIPELTFGDKTIIPAYYGKNCTTKVGMRNTLQFSYEQPTLITKEGVFANGIGSCKVNWAFAGGKINCEYVFKVESQIQLNRIRYSIAISAPHSTYRIGTSFTLGEEGHRAEVLKDDFQAQWKQTETVSQDPNYRTHNGKIHYIQTLERDHPLIMRKGIEYRLALSFEPDITFADA
;
A
#
# COMPACT_ATOMS: atom_id res chain seq x y z
N MET A 1 27.12 0.80 5.53
CA MET A 1 25.91 0.77 6.40
C MET A 1 25.93 1.86 7.44
N GLU A 2 27.03 2.10 8.17
CA GLU A 2 27.14 3.14 9.23
C GLU A 2 26.86 4.55 8.68
N ASN A 3 27.48 4.94 7.58
CA ASN A 3 27.20 6.21 6.90
C ASN A 3 25.69 6.36 6.50
N PHE A 4 25.04 5.26 6.13
CA PHE A 4 23.61 5.27 5.80
C PHE A 4 22.73 5.48 7.04
N ALA A 5 23.13 4.93 8.19
CA ALA A 5 22.42 5.17 9.45
C ALA A 5 22.52 6.63 9.90
N GLU A 6 23.67 7.28 9.69
CA GLU A 6 23.85 8.71 9.98
C GLU A 6 23.04 9.57 9.03
N GLN A 7 23.08 9.29 7.73
CA GLN A 7 22.23 9.99 6.76
C GLN A 7 20.75 9.92 7.11
N CYS A 8 20.24 8.75 7.52
CA CYS A 8 18.86 8.63 8.00
C CYS A 8 18.57 9.57 9.18
N LEU A 9 19.51 9.68 10.12
CA LEU A 9 19.32 10.51 11.30
C LEU A 9 19.38 12.01 10.98
N ASP A 10 20.30 12.43 10.12
CA ASP A 10 20.42 13.82 9.67
C ASP A 10 19.16 14.26 8.91
N MET A 11 18.63 13.37 8.04
CA MET A 11 17.37 13.64 7.34
C MET A 11 16.18 13.68 8.30
N ALA A 12 16.13 12.79 9.30
CA ALA A 12 15.09 12.82 10.33
C ALA A 12 15.11 14.13 11.10
N ARG A 13 16.31 14.59 11.49
CA ARG A 13 16.52 15.89 12.15
C ARG A 13 15.99 17.03 11.28
N SER A 14 16.40 17.09 10.01
CA SER A 14 15.99 18.13 9.08
C SER A 14 14.46 18.18 8.92
N ILE A 15 13.83 17.02 8.63
CA ILE A 15 12.38 16.95 8.44
C ILE A 15 11.64 17.32 9.73
N LEU A 16 12.08 16.83 10.89
CA LEU A 16 11.44 17.13 12.16
C LEU A 16 11.55 18.61 12.50
N SER A 17 12.74 19.22 12.38
CA SER A 17 12.98 20.65 12.59
C SER A 17 12.02 21.52 11.80
N GLN A 18 11.80 21.23 10.52
CA GLN A 18 10.88 21.98 9.65
C GLN A 18 9.40 21.83 10.03
N ASN A 19 9.07 20.91 10.94
CA ASN A 19 7.70 20.62 11.34
C ASN A 19 7.38 20.93 12.81
N LEU A 20 8.39 21.25 13.64
CA LEU A 20 8.17 21.55 15.07
C LEU A 20 7.37 22.83 15.29
N ASP A 21 7.61 23.87 14.49
CA ASP A 21 6.88 25.15 14.58
C ASP A 21 5.40 25.04 14.21
N ALA A 22 4.99 23.94 13.60
CA ALA A 22 3.57 23.65 13.35
C ALA A 22 2.84 23.12 14.59
N ILE A 23 3.56 22.78 15.66
CA ILE A 23 2.98 22.33 16.93
C ILE A 23 2.58 23.57 17.73
N GLU A 24 1.30 23.83 17.80
CA GLU A 24 0.74 24.97 18.54
C GLU A 24 0.93 24.80 20.06
N ASP A 25 0.74 25.88 20.81
CA ASP A 25 0.92 25.87 22.28
C ASP A 25 0.00 24.87 23.00
N ASN A 26 -1.16 24.59 22.44
CA ASN A 26 -2.09 23.58 22.95
C ASN A 26 -1.79 22.15 22.48
N GLY A 27 -0.76 21.96 21.64
CA GLY A 27 -0.33 20.67 21.11
C GLY A 27 -1.06 20.21 19.86
N THR A 28 -2.01 20.98 19.32
CA THR A 28 -2.59 20.72 17.99
C THR A 28 -1.58 21.03 16.88
N ILE A 29 -1.81 20.52 15.71
CA ILE A 29 -0.89 20.68 14.57
C ILE A 29 -1.54 21.55 13.50
N SER A 30 -0.86 22.63 13.11
CA SER A 30 -1.26 23.43 11.95
C SER A 30 -1.08 22.65 10.64
N PRO A 31 -2.09 22.61 9.76
CA PRO A 31 -2.00 21.89 8.48
C PRO A 31 -0.99 22.57 7.54
N PHE A 32 -0.61 21.87 6.48
CA PHE A 32 0.03 22.49 5.34
C PHE A 32 -0.95 23.44 4.61
N PRO A 33 -0.45 24.42 3.84
CA PRO A 33 -1.31 25.24 3.01
C PRO A 33 -2.20 24.38 2.11
N ASN A 34 -3.49 24.74 2.03
CA ASN A 34 -4.53 24.04 1.25
C ASN A 34 -4.88 22.62 1.74
N GLU A 35 -4.45 22.23 2.93
CA GLU A 35 -4.88 20.99 3.60
C GLU A 35 -5.76 21.30 4.82
N VAL A 36 -6.45 20.26 5.26
CA VAL A 36 -7.20 20.24 6.54
C VAL A 36 -6.61 19.16 7.43
N THR A 37 -6.70 19.33 8.74
CA THR A 37 -6.30 18.31 9.70
C THR A 37 -7.30 17.16 9.72
N THR A 38 -6.81 15.96 10.06
CA THR A 38 -7.62 14.74 10.15
C THR A 38 -7.86 14.30 11.60
N GLY A 39 -7.34 15.08 12.57
CA GLY A 39 -7.39 14.74 13.99
C GLY A 39 -6.40 13.67 14.45
N GLN A 40 -5.46 13.26 13.58
CA GLN A 40 -4.44 12.24 13.88
C GLN A 40 -3.03 12.83 14.03
N GLU A 41 -2.80 14.02 13.50
CA GLU A 41 -1.48 14.65 13.36
C GLU A 41 -0.72 14.74 14.67
N SER A 42 -1.43 15.09 15.77
CA SER A 42 -0.82 15.21 17.10
C SER A 42 -0.26 13.87 17.61
N GLY A 43 -0.94 12.76 17.34
CA GLY A 43 -0.46 11.42 17.67
C GLY A 43 0.79 11.03 16.88
N HIS A 44 0.82 11.31 15.57
CA HIS A 44 1.99 11.09 14.73
C HIS A 44 3.18 11.95 15.15
N ALA A 45 2.94 13.23 15.51
CA ALA A 45 3.96 14.11 16.03
C ALA A 45 4.58 13.58 17.33
N ALA A 46 3.75 13.15 18.30
CA ALA A 46 4.20 12.56 19.54
C ALA A 46 5.14 11.36 19.30
N PHE A 47 4.78 10.49 18.35
CA PHE A 47 5.59 9.32 18.02
C PHE A 47 6.89 9.70 17.32
N ALA A 48 6.87 10.67 16.41
CA ALA A 48 8.08 11.16 15.74
C ALA A 48 9.08 11.75 16.74
N ILE A 49 8.62 12.60 17.66
CA ILE A 49 9.42 13.20 18.73
C ILE A 49 10.02 12.11 19.62
N GLY A 50 9.21 11.11 20.02
CA GLY A 50 9.68 10.01 20.85
C GLY A 50 10.73 9.14 20.18
N GLU A 51 10.57 8.83 18.88
CA GLU A 51 11.55 8.05 18.12
C GLU A 51 12.85 8.83 17.86
N TYR A 52 12.76 10.16 17.68
CA TYR A 52 13.94 11.02 17.59
C TYR A 52 14.72 11.00 18.92
N PHE A 53 14.05 11.22 20.06
CA PHE A 53 14.66 11.09 21.37
C PHE A 53 15.35 9.73 21.56
N ARG A 54 14.69 8.62 21.20
CA ARG A 54 15.28 7.27 21.27
C ARG A 54 16.51 7.07 20.39
N ALA A 55 16.56 7.75 19.25
CA ALA A 55 17.68 7.59 18.31
C ALA A 55 18.90 8.44 18.68
N THR A 56 18.67 9.61 19.30
CA THR A 56 19.72 10.61 19.58
C THR A 56 20.06 10.74 21.06
N ASN A 57 19.10 10.45 21.94
CA ASN A 57 19.13 10.78 23.37
C ASN A 57 19.21 12.29 23.64
N GLU A 58 18.82 13.13 22.67
CA GLU A 58 18.71 14.58 22.80
C GLU A 58 17.32 14.93 23.37
N ASP A 59 17.24 15.80 24.35
CA ASP A 59 16.01 16.27 24.97
C ASP A 59 15.51 17.60 24.39
N THR A 60 16.30 18.19 23.48
CA THR A 60 15.99 19.44 22.78
C THR A 60 16.32 19.34 21.31
N LEU A 61 15.55 20.04 20.47
CA LEU A 61 15.80 20.23 19.05
C LEU A 61 15.40 21.66 18.67
N ASP A 62 16.30 22.42 18.08
CA ASP A 62 16.11 23.82 17.66
C ASP A 62 15.48 24.73 18.75
N GLY A 63 15.89 24.52 19.99
CA GLY A 63 15.42 25.28 21.16
C GLY A 63 14.10 24.76 21.77
N HIS A 64 13.43 23.80 21.13
CA HIS A 64 12.23 23.16 21.67
C HIS A 64 12.58 22.01 22.63
N ASN A 65 11.93 21.97 23.79
CA ASN A 65 12.01 20.82 24.68
C ASN A 65 11.12 19.68 24.19
N LEU A 66 11.72 18.55 23.82
CA LEU A 66 11.02 17.42 23.19
C LEU A 66 10.03 16.74 24.14
N PHE A 67 10.30 16.74 25.46
CA PHE A 67 9.37 16.17 26.44
C PHE A 67 8.12 17.02 26.59
N ASP A 68 8.26 18.34 26.55
CA ASP A 68 7.12 19.25 26.65
C ASP A 68 6.29 19.23 25.37
N LEU A 69 6.94 19.16 24.19
CA LEU A 69 6.23 18.98 22.92
C LEU A 69 5.46 17.66 22.89
N ALA A 70 6.07 16.54 23.29
CA ALA A 70 5.41 15.25 23.34
C ALA A 70 4.22 15.24 24.31
N ALA A 71 4.37 15.85 25.50
CA ALA A 71 3.28 15.95 26.47
C ALA A 71 2.10 16.78 25.91
N ARG A 72 2.39 17.91 25.25
CA ARG A 72 1.37 18.77 24.61
C ARG A 72 0.65 18.05 23.49
N THR A 73 1.36 17.40 22.58
CA THR A 73 0.75 16.68 21.44
C THR A 73 -0.06 15.47 21.89
N ILE A 74 0.38 14.72 22.91
CA ILE A 74 -0.42 13.64 23.50
C ILE A 74 -1.69 14.21 24.17
N THR A 75 -1.59 15.35 24.85
CA THR A 75 -2.75 16.02 25.45
C THR A 75 -3.74 16.44 24.37
N ALA A 76 -3.27 17.09 23.29
CA ALA A 76 -4.12 17.49 22.19
C ALA A 76 -4.82 16.27 21.53
N GLN A 77 -4.12 15.17 21.35
CA GLN A 77 -4.71 13.93 20.80
C GLN A 77 -5.80 13.38 21.73
N ALA A 78 -5.59 13.40 23.05
CA ALA A 78 -6.58 12.90 24.02
C ALA A 78 -7.87 13.73 24.05
N PHE A 79 -7.81 15.03 23.76
CA PHE A 79 -8.95 15.93 23.76
C PHE A 79 -9.42 16.33 22.35
N SER A 80 -8.88 15.72 21.30
CA SER A 80 -9.35 15.98 19.94
C SER A 80 -10.83 15.59 19.79
N PRO A 81 -11.70 16.50 19.33
CA PRO A 81 -13.12 16.18 19.10
C PRO A 81 -13.29 15.17 17.97
N GLU A 82 -12.32 15.09 17.07
CA GLU A 82 -12.22 14.13 15.97
C GLU A 82 -11.30 12.98 16.34
N SER A 83 -11.27 12.59 17.64
CA SER A 83 -10.37 11.54 18.14
C SER A 83 -10.45 10.30 17.27
N HIS A 84 -9.43 10.15 16.43
CA HIS A 84 -9.31 9.02 15.53
C HIS A 84 -8.51 7.91 16.21
N GLU A 85 -8.97 6.67 16.09
CA GLU A 85 -8.30 5.48 16.64
C GLU A 85 -6.81 5.40 16.23
N GLY A 86 -6.48 5.79 15.00
CA GLY A 86 -5.10 5.88 14.51
C GLY A 86 -4.28 6.88 15.31
N GLY A 87 -4.78 8.12 15.52
CA GLY A 87 -4.10 9.14 16.29
C GLY A 87 -3.77 8.68 17.71
N LEU A 88 -4.73 8.05 18.40
CA LEU A 88 -4.53 7.49 19.73
C LEU A 88 -3.50 6.34 19.74
N ALA A 89 -3.52 5.49 18.73
CA ALA A 89 -2.55 4.41 18.60
C ALA A 89 -1.12 4.95 18.41
N PHE A 90 -0.93 5.97 17.56
CA PHE A 90 0.37 6.62 17.37
C PHE A 90 0.81 7.40 18.61
N ALA A 91 -0.10 8.12 19.30
CA ALA A 91 0.20 8.75 20.59
C ALA A 91 0.65 7.72 21.63
N SER A 92 0.05 6.51 21.63
CA SER A 92 0.46 5.40 22.50
C SER A 92 1.89 4.96 22.22
N LEU A 93 2.29 4.85 20.95
CA LEU A 93 3.68 4.53 20.60
C LEU A 93 4.63 5.69 20.94
N GLY A 94 4.18 6.93 20.77
CA GLY A 94 4.92 8.11 21.23
C GLY A 94 5.20 8.05 22.74
N LEU A 95 4.17 7.79 23.54
CA LEU A 95 4.33 7.62 24.98
C LEU A 95 5.33 6.50 25.33
N LEU A 96 5.21 5.34 24.66
CA LEU A 96 6.11 4.19 24.83
C LEU A 96 7.58 4.53 24.49
N SER A 97 7.81 5.43 23.55
CA SER A 97 9.16 5.76 23.07
C SER A 97 10.03 6.44 24.15
N PHE A 98 9.43 7.02 25.19
CA PHE A 98 10.14 7.72 26.28
C PHE A 98 10.41 6.87 27.53
N GLY A 99 9.95 5.63 27.58
CA GLY A 99 10.26 4.77 28.71
C GLY A 99 9.17 3.76 29.06
N SER A 100 9.48 2.90 30.03
CA SER A 100 8.65 1.82 30.51
C SER A 100 8.21 2.01 31.96
N ALA A 101 7.23 1.20 32.41
CA ALA A 101 6.72 1.22 33.78
C ALA A 101 7.76 1.00 34.88
N LYS A 102 8.92 0.42 34.56
CA LYS A 102 10.00 0.23 35.53
C LYS A 102 10.77 1.51 35.84
N ASP A 103 10.88 2.36 34.83
CA ASP A 103 11.64 3.61 34.88
C ASP A 103 10.65 4.72 34.63
N ARG A 104 9.85 5.12 35.56
CA ARG A 104 8.82 6.19 35.45
C ARG A 104 8.80 6.88 34.09
N ASN A 105 7.73 6.78 33.35
CA ASN A 105 7.62 7.41 32.01
C ASN A 105 7.61 8.94 32.17
N PRO A 106 8.62 9.68 31.68
CA PRO A 106 8.77 11.11 31.93
C PRO A 106 7.67 11.95 31.25
N ILE A 107 7.05 11.43 30.20
CA ILE A 107 5.91 12.11 29.56
C ILE A 107 4.66 11.92 30.41
N TRP A 108 4.38 10.70 30.86
CA TRP A 108 3.23 10.42 31.72
C TRP A 108 3.24 11.29 32.99
N GLU A 109 4.40 11.53 33.56
CA GLU A 109 4.53 12.39 34.74
C GLU A 109 4.28 13.88 34.46
N ARG A 110 4.51 14.35 33.22
CA ARG A 110 4.22 15.72 32.79
C ARG A 110 2.75 15.95 32.45
N LEU A 111 1.98 14.89 32.13
CA LEU A 111 0.57 15.03 31.84
C LEU A 111 -0.22 15.45 33.08
N LEU A 112 -1.14 16.37 32.90
CA LEU A 112 -2.09 16.75 33.95
C LEU A 112 -3.07 15.61 34.24
N GLU A 113 -3.61 15.58 35.46
CA GLU A 113 -4.54 14.53 35.88
C GLU A 113 -5.74 14.37 34.93
N PRO A 114 -6.41 15.45 34.44
CA PRO A 114 -7.50 15.29 33.46
C PRO A 114 -7.07 14.60 32.18
N THR A 115 -5.86 14.88 31.68
CA THR A 115 -5.32 14.21 30.48
C THR A 115 -5.05 12.74 30.75
N ARG A 116 -4.51 12.38 31.90
CA ARG A 116 -4.27 10.98 32.27
C ARG A 116 -5.56 10.17 32.37
N LEU A 117 -6.62 10.76 32.97
CA LEU A 117 -7.92 10.14 33.07
C LEU A 117 -8.56 9.93 31.68
N GLN A 118 -8.52 10.96 30.85
CA GLN A 118 -9.05 10.89 29.47
C GLN A 118 -8.33 9.84 28.63
N LEU A 119 -6.99 9.80 28.72
CA LEU A 119 -6.18 8.78 28.00
C LEU A 119 -6.48 7.36 28.52
N ASP A 120 -6.62 7.17 29.83
CA ASP A 120 -6.93 5.85 30.38
C ASP A 120 -8.26 5.33 29.83
N GLU A 121 -9.29 6.16 29.78
CA GLU A 121 -10.59 5.84 29.22
C GLU A 121 -10.47 5.48 27.71
N GLN A 122 -9.86 6.35 26.90
CA GLN A 122 -9.71 6.15 25.47
C GLN A 122 -8.81 4.95 25.11
N LEU A 123 -7.75 4.72 25.88
CA LEU A 123 -6.90 3.56 25.68
C LEU A 123 -7.57 2.23 26.07
N LEU A 124 -8.68 2.26 26.81
CA LEU A 124 -9.54 1.13 27.08
C LEU A 124 -10.53 0.83 25.94
N GLU A 125 -10.92 1.85 25.18
CA GLU A 125 -11.80 1.67 24.03
C GLU A 125 -11.18 0.70 23.01
N ARG A 126 -12.01 -0.16 22.43
CA ARG A 126 -11.59 -1.19 21.49
C ARG A 126 -12.48 -1.17 20.26
N ASN A 127 -11.83 -0.98 19.12
CA ASN A 127 -12.48 -1.18 17.83
C ASN A 127 -12.07 -2.55 17.29
N ASP A 128 -13.04 -3.38 17.00
CA ASP A 128 -12.84 -4.80 16.67
C ASP A 128 -13.06 -5.13 15.18
N TYR A 129 -13.25 -4.11 14.32
CA TYR A 129 -13.69 -4.35 12.95
C TYR A 129 -12.62 -4.94 12.02
N ASN A 130 -11.41 -4.37 12.00
CA ASN A 130 -10.39 -4.69 11.00
C ASN A 130 -9.06 -5.10 11.64
N ASN A 131 -8.18 -5.75 10.88
CA ASN A 131 -6.88 -6.19 11.36
C ASN A 131 -5.96 -5.05 11.80
N HIS A 132 -5.98 -3.89 11.13
CA HIS A 132 -5.18 -2.75 11.56
C HIS A 132 -5.66 -2.18 12.90
N TYR A 133 -6.97 -2.21 13.18
CA TYR A 133 -7.50 -1.84 14.51
C TYR A 133 -7.05 -2.83 15.60
N GLN A 134 -6.95 -4.13 15.30
CA GLN A 134 -6.35 -5.08 16.23
C GLN A 134 -4.88 -4.73 16.53
N ALA A 135 -4.12 -4.32 15.50
CA ALA A 135 -2.76 -3.83 15.70
C ALA A 135 -2.71 -2.58 16.60
N PHE A 136 -3.61 -1.61 16.38
CA PHE A 136 -3.75 -0.42 17.23
C PHE A 136 -4.11 -0.77 18.67
N ASN A 137 -5.03 -1.71 18.90
CA ASN A 137 -5.40 -2.20 20.21
C ASN A 137 -4.21 -2.85 20.95
N ILE A 138 -3.30 -3.51 20.24
CA ILE A 138 -2.05 -4.01 20.81
C ILE A 138 -1.19 -2.83 21.32
N GLY A 139 -0.98 -1.79 20.50
CA GLY A 139 -0.22 -0.59 20.89
C GLY A 139 -0.81 0.11 22.11
N LYS A 140 -2.11 0.36 22.12
CA LYS A 140 -2.84 0.96 23.24
C LYS A 140 -2.69 0.11 24.53
N SER A 141 -2.79 -1.21 24.41
CA SER A 141 -2.66 -2.13 25.57
C SER A 141 -1.24 -2.12 26.15
N VAL A 142 -0.22 -2.09 25.27
CA VAL A 142 1.19 -2.00 25.68
C VAL A 142 1.46 -0.66 26.36
N ALA A 143 0.92 0.44 25.84
CA ALA A 143 1.07 1.78 26.43
C ALA A 143 0.47 1.83 27.83
N ARG A 144 -0.76 1.34 28.03
CA ARG A 144 -1.37 1.27 29.37
C ARG A 144 -0.53 0.49 30.37
N TYR A 145 0.05 -0.64 29.94
CA TYR A 145 0.96 -1.40 30.80
C TYR A 145 2.22 -0.59 31.12
N SER A 146 2.80 0.14 30.16
CA SER A 146 4.04 0.89 30.35
C SER A 146 3.92 2.01 31.37
N VAL A 147 2.74 2.59 31.54
CA VAL A 147 2.45 3.65 32.51
C VAL A 147 1.80 3.15 33.81
N GLY A 148 1.70 1.83 33.98
CA GLY A 148 1.20 1.21 35.20
C GLY A 148 -0.33 1.11 35.34
N LEU A 149 -1.09 1.40 34.27
CA LEU A 149 -2.56 1.33 34.26
C LEU A 149 -3.13 -0.09 34.09
N SER A 150 -2.29 -1.05 33.72
CA SER A 150 -2.68 -2.47 33.61
C SER A 150 -1.57 -3.40 34.09
N LYS A 151 -1.93 -4.63 34.43
CA LYS A 151 -0.99 -5.67 34.87
C LYS A 151 -0.41 -6.44 33.69
N LYS A 152 0.81 -6.96 33.82
CA LYS A 152 1.52 -7.74 32.80
C LYS A 152 0.68 -8.89 32.24
N ASP A 153 0.08 -9.72 33.12
CA ASP A 153 -0.68 -10.89 32.72
C ASP A 153 -1.99 -10.53 32.02
N GLU A 154 -2.63 -9.46 32.44
CA GLU A 154 -3.82 -8.90 31.79
C GLU A 154 -3.50 -8.41 30.38
N THR A 155 -2.47 -7.60 30.27
CA THR A 155 -1.99 -7.08 28.97
C THR A 155 -1.57 -8.21 28.04
N GLY A 156 -0.84 -9.21 28.54
CA GLY A 156 -0.45 -10.39 27.76
C GLY A 156 -1.66 -11.16 27.19
N LYS A 157 -2.71 -11.35 27.99
CA LYS A 157 -3.96 -11.98 27.54
C LYS A 157 -4.70 -11.17 26.48
N LEU A 158 -4.72 -9.83 26.62
CA LEU A 158 -5.32 -8.94 25.61
C LEU A 158 -4.58 -9.01 24.28
N ILE A 159 -3.25 -8.90 24.31
CA ILE A 159 -2.42 -9.02 23.10
C ILE A 159 -2.64 -10.39 22.45
N ASP A 160 -2.66 -11.45 23.24
CA ASP A 160 -2.96 -12.80 22.78
C ASP A 160 -4.29 -12.86 22.01
N ARG A 161 -5.34 -12.26 22.56
CA ARG A 161 -6.67 -12.21 21.94
C ARG A 161 -6.67 -11.42 20.63
N PHE A 162 -5.99 -10.27 20.58
CA PHE A 162 -5.92 -9.47 19.34
C PHE A 162 -5.13 -10.20 18.24
N LEU A 163 -4.04 -10.88 18.59
CA LEU A 163 -3.30 -11.70 17.64
C LEU A 163 -4.11 -12.90 17.15
N GLU A 164 -4.95 -13.51 18.00
CA GLU A 164 -5.89 -14.57 17.60
C GLU A 164 -6.91 -14.05 16.58
N ARG A 165 -7.49 -12.87 16.80
CA ARG A 165 -8.42 -12.24 15.85
C ARG A 165 -7.76 -11.93 14.49
N ILE A 166 -6.55 -11.39 14.50
CA ILE A 166 -5.78 -11.19 13.27
C ILE A 166 -5.56 -12.53 12.55
N GLU A 167 -5.32 -13.62 13.27
CA GLU A 167 -5.17 -14.95 12.70
C GLU A 167 -6.47 -15.45 12.07
N GLU A 168 -7.60 -15.28 12.76
CA GLU A 168 -8.94 -15.65 12.27
C GLU A 168 -9.34 -14.86 11.01
N ASN A 169 -8.99 -13.58 10.95
CA ASN A 169 -9.26 -12.68 9.81
C ASN A 169 -8.21 -12.75 8.71
N SER A 170 -7.23 -13.65 8.80
CA SER A 170 -6.15 -13.77 7.82
C SER A 170 -6.33 -15.01 6.98
N SER A 171 -6.18 -14.87 5.68
CA SER A 171 -6.23 -16.00 4.77
C SER A 171 -4.85 -16.31 4.21
N SER A 172 -4.56 -17.62 4.07
CA SER A 172 -3.30 -18.14 3.53
C SER A 172 -2.03 -17.51 4.15
N GLY A 173 -2.17 -16.87 5.33
CA GLY A 173 -1.11 -16.18 6.08
C GLY A 173 -0.81 -14.75 5.62
N TYR A 174 -1.67 -14.12 4.86
CA TYR A 174 -1.67 -12.69 4.61
C TYR A 174 -2.74 -12.01 5.47
N PHE A 175 -2.45 -10.81 5.94
CA PHE A 175 -3.44 -10.01 6.64
C PHE A 175 -4.41 -9.41 5.63
N ASP A 176 -5.70 -9.62 5.90
CA ASP A 176 -6.78 -8.98 5.16
C ASP A 176 -7.41 -7.90 6.04
N ASP A 177 -7.56 -6.70 5.50
CA ASP A 177 -8.08 -5.56 6.26
C ASP A 177 -9.59 -5.36 6.06
N VAL A 178 -10.29 -6.30 5.45
CA VAL A 178 -11.73 -6.22 5.17
C VAL A 178 -12.53 -7.15 6.07
N ASP A 179 -13.64 -6.62 6.59
CA ASP A 179 -14.63 -7.41 7.34
C ASP A 179 -15.31 -8.45 6.43
N SER A 180 -15.18 -9.72 6.79
CA SER A 180 -15.67 -10.88 6.03
C SER A 180 -17.18 -11.16 6.20
N THR A 181 -17.94 -10.34 6.91
CA THR A 181 -19.32 -10.65 7.35
C THR A 181 -20.41 -10.49 6.28
N THR A 182 -20.08 -10.13 5.04
CA THR A 182 -21.06 -9.91 3.99
C THR A 182 -21.01 -10.96 2.88
N ASN A 183 -22.14 -11.19 2.16
CA ASN A 183 -22.23 -12.04 0.95
C ASN A 183 -21.44 -11.48 -0.26
N LYS A 184 -20.58 -10.50 -0.05
CA LYS A 184 -19.70 -9.92 -1.05
C LYS A 184 -18.36 -10.63 -1.04
N LEU A 185 -17.64 -10.53 -2.14
CA LEU A 185 -16.25 -10.92 -2.17
C LEU A 185 -15.45 -10.03 -1.20
N SER A 186 -14.64 -10.63 -0.33
CA SER A 186 -13.80 -9.95 0.65
C SER A 186 -12.32 -10.23 0.38
N GLY A 187 -11.44 -9.37 0.90
CA GLY A 187 -10.00 -9.56 0.82
C GLY A 187 -9.32 -8.56 -0.12
N THR A 188 -8.90 -7.42 0.45
CA THR A 188 -8.13 -6.40 -0.29
C THR A 188 -6.65 -6.77 -0.40
N PHE A 189 -6.09 -7.44 0.62
CA PHE A 189 -4.70 -7.93 0.67
C PHE A 189 -3.66 -6.90 0.20
N ASP A 190 -3.79 -5.67 0.64
CA ASP A 190 -2.95 -4.56 0.24
C ASP A 190 -1.80 -4.26 1.24
N ILE A 191 -1.18 -3.10 1.11
CA ILE A 191 -0.05 -2.68 1.95
C ILE A 191 -0.42 -2.55 3.43
N TYR A 192 -1.69 -2.45 3.79
CA TYR A 192 -2.13 -2.40 5.18
C TYR A 192 -1.76 -3.65 5.97
N GLY A 193 -1.69 -4.82 5.32
CA GLY A 193 -1.17 -6.03 5.93
C GLY A 193 0.28 -5.87 6.40
N VAL A 194 1.12 -5.22 5.59
CA VAL A 194 2.50 -4.89 5.96
C VAL A 194 2.53 -3.85 7.07
N SER A 195 1.73 -2.79 6.99
CA SER A 195 1.68 -1.73 8.00
C SER A 195 1.23 -2.26 9.36
N SER A 196 0.22 -3.10 9.38
CA SER A 196 -0.26 -3.75 10.61
C SER A 196 0.83 -4.57 11.28
N PHE A 197 1.59 -5.36 10.50
CA PHE A 197 2.72 -6.11 11.02
C PHE A 197 3.81 -5.19 11.59
N VAL A 198 4.18 -4.12 10.86
CA VAL A 198 5.20 -3.15 11.29
C VAL A 198 4.77 -2.48 12.59
N PHE A 199 3.52 -2.06 12.70
CA PHE A 199 2.96 -1.43 13.89
C PHE A 199 2.99 -2.37 15.11
N ILE A 200 2.51 -3.60 14.98
CA ILE A 200 2.57 -4.62 16.04
C ILE A 200 4.01 -4.81 16.50
N ARG A 201 4.93 -4.93 15.56
CA ARG A 201 6.34 -5.16 15.86
C ARG A 201 6.96 -3.98 16.60
N GLN A 202 6.64 -2.74 16.22
CA GLN A 202 7.05 -1.53 16.91
C GLN A 202 6.54 -1.51 18.36
N ALA A 203 5.25 -1.74 18.56
CA ALA A 203 4.65 -1.78 19.89
C ALA A 203 5.31 -2.83 20.80
N LEU A 204 5.53 -4.05 20.30
CA LEU A 204 6.16 -5.13 21.07
C LEU A 204 7.65 -4.90 21.35
N GLN A 205 8.36 -4.21 20.44
CA GLN A 205 9.78 -3.88 20.67
C GLN A 205 9.99 -2.76 21.69
N LEU A 206 9.06 -1.81 21.75
CA LEU A 206 9.08 -0.75 22.75
C LEU A 206 8.87 -1.30 24.16
N HIS A 207 8.33 -2.51 24.27
CA HIS A 207 8.09 -3.14 25.56
C HIS A 207 8.50 -4.62 25.59
N ALA A 208 9.80 -4.89 25.67
CA ALA A 208 10.40 -6.24 25.67
C ALA A 208 9.96 -7.17 26.84
N ASN A 209 9.25 -6.65 27.86
CA ASN A 209 8.91 -7.38 29.06
C ASN A 209 7.53 -8.09 28.99
N ILE A 210 6.81 -8.02 27.88
CA ILE A 210 5.53 -8.73 27.69
C ILE A 210 5.84 -10.11 27.15
N ASN A 211 5.51 -11.13 27.96
CA ASN A 211 5.66 -12.52 27.52
C ASN A 211 4.56 -12.88 26.54
N LEU A 212 4.92 -13.00 25.26
CA LEU A 212 4.08 -13.62 24.26
C LEU A 212 4.40 -15.11 24.15
N ARG A 213 3.41 -15.93 23.85
CA ARG A 213 3.65 -17.35 23.58
C ARG A 213 4.49 -17.50 22.30
N GLU A 214 5.53 -18.34 22.34
CA GLU A 214 6.41 -18.62 21.20
C GLU A 214 5.63 -18.94 19.90
N ARG A 215 4.55 -19.69 20.01
CA ARG A 215 3.68 -20.03 18.86
C ARG A 215 3.15 -18.80 18.15
N LYS A 216 2.79 -17.73 18.88
CA LYS A 216 2.25 -16.49 18.28
C LYS A 216 3.32 -15.66 17.62
N LEU A 217 4.49 -15.58 18.23
CA LEU A 217 5.66 -14.95 17.59
C LEU A 217 6.08 -15.69 16.33
N ALA A 218 6.03 -17.02 16.33
CA ALA A 218 6.30 -17.85 15.15
C ALA A 218 5.27 -17.61 14.04
N SER A 219 3.99 -17.46 14.36
CA SER A 219 2.94 -17.12 13.39
C SER A 219 3.17 -15.75 12.76
N LEU A 220 3.49 -14.73 13.56
CA LEU A 220 3.84 -13.39 13.05
C LEU A 220 5.04 -13.45 12.12
N ARG A 221 6.10 -14.19 12.48
CA ARG A 221 7.26 -14.40 11.62
C ARG A 221 6.88 -15.02 10.28
N THR A 222 6.08 -16.09 10.29
CA THR A 222 5.63 -16.77 9.07
C THR A 222 4.87 -15.84 8.14
N LYS A 223 4.05 -14.93 8.67
CA LYS A 223 3.34 -13.92 7.89
C LYS A 223 4.31 -12.87 7.32
N ALA A 224 5.22 -12.36 8.14
CA ALA A 224 6.25 -11.42 7.69
C ALA A 224 7.11 -12.00 6.55
N GLU A 225 7.52 -13.28 6.65
CA GLU A 225 8.29 -13.96 5.61
C GLU A 225 7.54 -14.05 4.26
N LYS A 226 6.20 -14.09 4.26
CA LYS A 226 5.41 -14.04 3.02
C LYS A 226 5.47 -12.68 2.36
N TYR A 227 5.29 -11.58 3.11
CA TYR A 227 5.45 -10.23 2.60
C TYR A 227 6.89 -9.96 2.14
N LEU A 228 7.88 -10.41 2.90
CA LEU A 228 9.29 -10.30 2.53
C LEU A 228 9.60 -10.94 1.18
N LYS A 229 9.01 -12.10 0.89
CA LYS A 229 9.17 -12.76 -0.42
C LYS A 229 8.47 -12.02 -1.57
N LEU A 230 7.45 -11.24 -1.27
CA LEU A 230 6.66 -10.50 -2.26
C LEU A 230 7.28 -9.14 -2.60
N ILE A 231 7.73 -8.40 -1.60
CA ILE A 231 8.19 -7.01 -1.77
C ILE A 231 9.28 -6.86 -2.84
N PRO A 232 10.36 -7.66 -2.88
CA PRO A 232 11.38 -7.51 -3.93
C PRO A 232 10.86 -7.74 -5.36
N ASP A 233 9.80 -8.55 -5.51
CA ASP A 233 9.19 -8.80 -6.81
C ASP A 233 8.28 -7.65 -7.26
N MET A 234 7.89 -6.77 -6.34
CA MET A 234 7.07 -5.59 -6.63
C MET A 234 7.90 -4.33 -6.84
N VAL A 235 9.15 -4.31 -6.35
CA VAL A 235 10.03 -3.15 -6.50
C VAL A 235 10.66 -3.15 -7.88
N ARG A 236 10.41 -2.07 -8.62
CA ARG A 236 10.96 -1.84 -9.96
C ARG A 236 12.41 -1.35 -9.90
N GLN A 237 13.03 -1.20 -11.07
CA GLN A 237 14.39 -0.67 -11.15
C GLN A 237 14.49 0.79 -10.68
N ASP A 238 13.46 1.59 -10.91
CA ASP A 238 13.35 2.98 -10.46
C ASP A 238 13.02 3.12 -8.96
N GLY A 239 12.83 2.02 -8.25
CA GLY A 239 12.50 2.02 -6.83
C GLY A 239 11.02 2.18 -6.51
N THR A 240 10.14 2.33 -7.51
CA THR A 240 8.69 2.29 -7.27
C THR A 240 8.31 0.90 -6.75
N GLY A 241 7.54 0.87 -5.67
CA GLY A 241 7.21 -0.37 -4.96
C GLY A 241 5.76 -0.82 -5.13
N TRP A 242 5.11 -1.10 -4.01
CA TRP A 242 3.71 -1.54 -3.96
C TRP A 242 2.79 -0.50 -4.60
N SER A 243 1.97 -0.88 -5.57
CA SER A 243 1.26 0.04 -6.46
C SER A 243 -0.24 -0.23 -6.59
N TYR A 244 -0.85 -0.98 -5.68
CA TYR A 244 -2.30 -1.15 -5.62
C TYR A 244 -2.82 -1.15 -4.19
N GLY A 245 -4.10 -0.84 -4.01
CA GLY A 245 -4.78 -0.80 -2.73
C GLY A 245 -4.57 0.51 -1.98
N ARG A 246 -5.01 0.51 -0.74
CA ARG A 246 -5.02 1.67 0.14
C ARG A 246 -3.62 2.05 0.61
N SER A 247 -3.37 3.37 0.73
CA SER A 247 -2.14 3.92 1.30
C SER A 247 -0.84 3.46 0.63
N ILE A 248 -0.88 3.32 -0.67
CA ILE A 248 0.30 3.12 -1.51
C ILE A 248 1.16 4.40 -1.58
N GLY A 249 2.23 4.38 -2.30
CA GLY A 249 3.15 5.52 -2.42
C GLY A 249 4.05 5.68 -1.20
N ALA A 250 4.16 6.88 -0.65
CA ALA A 250 5.09 7.21 0.43
C ALA A 250 4.94 6.30 1.65
N TYR A 251 3.72 6.10 2.13
CA TYR A 251 3.44 5.26 3.28
C TYR A 251 3.84 3.80 3.05
N GLY A 252 3.43 3.24 1.91
CA GLY A 252 3.74 1.86 1.53
C GLY A 252 5.25 1.61 1.37
N GLN A 253 5.99 2.59 0.83
CA GLN A 253 7.44 2.50 0.72
C GLN A 253 8.11 2.48 2.09
N MET A 254 7.71 3.35 3.02
CA MET A 254 8.23 3.36 4.40
C MET A 254 7.95 2.04 5.13
N CYS A 255 6.75 1.49 4.99
CA CYS A 255 6.41 0.18 5.56
C CYS A 255 7.25 -0.94 4.97
N SER A 256 7.48 -0.93 3.65
CA SER A 256 8.28 -1.94 2.95
C SER A 256 9.75 -1.91 3.38
N ILE A 257 10.35 -0.74 3.51
CA ILE A 257 11.71 -0.59 4.06
C ILE A 257 11.77 -1.11 5.49
N SER A 258 10.79 -0.74 6.31
CA SER A 258 10.76 -1.08 7.74
C SER A 258 10.68 -2.58 7.98
N ILE A 259 9.81 -3.32 7.27
CA ILE A 259 9.69 -4.77 7.43
C ILE A 259 10.99 -5.49 7.02
N ILE A 260 11.65 -5.02 5.96
CA ILE A 260 12.93 -5.60 5.52
C ILE A 260 14.01 -5.38 6.57
N LEU A 261 14.22 -4.14 7.04
CA LEU A 261 15.23 -3.83 8.04
C LEU A 261 14.97 -4.55 9.37
N GLN A 262 13.71 -4.66 9.80
CA GLN A 262 13.35 -5.43 10.98
C GLN A 262 13.68 -6.92 10.81
N ALA A 263 13.38 -7.50 9.64
CA ALA A 263 13.68 -8.90 9.36
C ALA A 263 15.19 -9.17 9.26
N MET A 264 15.96 -8.25 8.72
CA MET A 264 17.42 -8.34 8.72
C MET A 264 17.97 -8.33 10.16
N ARG A 265 17.52 -7.39 11.00
CA ARG A 265 17.94 -7.33 12.40
C ARG A 265 17.60 -8.61 13.16
N ASP A 266 16.42 -9.16 12.94
CA ASP A 266 15.92 -10.36 13.63
C ASP A 266 16.49 -11.68 13.05
N GLY A 267 17.36 -11.60 12.01
CA GLY A 267 17.97 -12.76 11.38
C GLY A 267 17.01 -13.64 10.56
N TRP A 268 15.88 -13.07 10.10
CA TRP A 268 14.89 -13.80 9.29
C TRP A 268 15.27 -13.84 7.81
N ILE A 269 16.18 -12.98 7.38
CA ILE A 269 16.74 -12.96 6.04
C ILE A 269 18.08 -13.72 6.06
N SER A 270 18.23 -14.70 5.20
CA SER A 270 19.49 -15.45 5.08
C SER A 270 20.59 -14.59 4.45
N LYS A 271 21.86 -14.92 4.73
CA LYS A 271 23.01 -14.23 4.11
C LYS A 271 22.99 -14.29 2.59
N THR A 272 22.50 -15.38 2.00
CA THR A 272 22.40 -15.56 0.55
C THR A 272 21.33 -14.69 -0.11
N GLN A 273 20.41 -14.16 0.67
CA GLN A 273 19.34 -13.26 0.21
C GLN A 273 19.63 -11.79 0.55
N ALA A 274 20.65 -11.54 1.35
CA ALA A 274 20.95 -10.22 1.90
C ALA A 274 21.13 -9.16 0.82
N ASP A 275 21.89 -9.45 -0.24
CA ASP A 275 22.13 -8.51 -1.34
C ASP A 275 20.84 -8.08 -2.03
N LEU A 276 19.90 -9.01 -2.26
CA LEU A 276 18.59 -8.69 -2.84
C LEU A 276 17.80 -7.71 -1.97
N TYR A 277 17.75 -7.96 -0.67
CA TYR A 277 16.98 -7.10 0.24
C TYR A 277 17.64 -5.75 0.49
N GLN A 278 18.98 -5.70 0.53
CA GLN A 278 19.70 -4.43 0.62
C GLN A 278 19.51 -3.58 -0.64
N ASP A 279 19.57 -4.17 -1.83
CA ASP A 279 19.29 -3.49 -3.10
C ASP A 279 17.83 -2.98 -3.13
N THR A 280 16.89 -3.80 -2.67
CA THR A 280 15.48 -3.43 -2.57
C THR A 280 15.28 -2.22 -1.65
N VAL A 281 15.89 -2.23 -0.45
CA VAL A 281 15.84 -1.09 0.48
C VAL A 281 16.46 0.15 -0.14
N LYS A 282 17.63 0.02 -0.78
CA LYS A 282 18.31 1.14 -1.43
C LYS A 282 17.45 1.78 -2.52
N LYS A 283 16.83 0.97 -3.38
CA LYS A 283 15.95 1.45 -4.45
C LYS A 283 14.73 2.17 -3.90
N LEU A 284 14.03 1.55 -2.95
CA LEU A 284 12.87 2.16 -2.29
C LEU A 284 13.24 3.49 -1.61
N PHE A 285 14.36 3.53 -0.90
CA PHE A 285 14.84 4.71 -0.20
C PHE A 285 15.17 5.85 -1.17
N LEU A 286 15.92 5.57 -2.23
CA LEU A 286 16.28 6.58 -3.23
C LEU A 286 15.02 7.12 -3.93
N ASN A 287 14.13 6.24 -4.37
CA ASN A 287 12.88 6.65 -5.01
C ASN A 287 12.01 7.49 -4.07
N PHE A 288 11.91 7.10 -2.80
CA PHE A 288 11.14 7.85 -1.80
C PHE A 288 11.59 9.31 -1.71
N PHE A 289 12.89 9.55 -1.58
CA PHE A 289 13.40 10.91 -1.44
C PHE A 289 13.41 11.68 -2.76
N ILE A 290 13.70 11.05 -3.88
CA ILE A 290 13.60 11.70 -5.19
C ILE A 290 12.16 12.14 -5.48
N THR A 291 11.18 11.31 -5.08
CA THR A 291 9.77 11.56 -5.39
C THR A 291 9.13 12.57 -4.45
N TYR A 292 9.44 12.50 -3.16
CA TYR A 292 8.66 13.21 -2.15
C TYR A 292 9.40 14.32 -1.40
N LEU A 293 10.74 14.32 -1.38
CA LEU A 293 11.48 15.36 -0.68
C LEU A 293 11.53 16.64 -1.50
N ASN A 294 10.97 17.72 -0.96
CA ASN A 294 11.20 19.05 -1.48
C ASN A 294 12.61 19.50 -1.05
N GLN A 295 13.53 19.56 -2.02
CA GLN A 295 14.94 19.89 -1.79
C GLN A 295 15.15 21.32 -1.29
N GLU A 296 14.27 22.26 -1.67
CA GLU A 296 14.37 23.65 -1.26
C GLU A 296 14.02 23.85 0.22
N HIS A 297 13.03 23.11 0.69
CA HIS A 297 12.49 23.31 2.03
C HIS A 297 12.87 22.21 3.02
N GLY A 298 13.41 21.08 2.57
CA GLY A 298 13.84 19.97 3.43
C GLY A 298 12.72 19.19 4.11
N TYR A 299 11.48 19.28 3.60
CA TYR A 299 10.34 18.49 4.07
C TYR A 299 9.69 17.70 2.92
N LEU A 300 8.82 16.75 3.27
CA LEU A 300 8.12 15.94 2.28
C LEU A 300 6.87 16.64 1.76
N VAL A 301 6.64 16.52 0.46
CA VAL A 301 5.40 16.87 -0.24
C VAL A 301 4.88 15.63 -0.94
N ILE A 302 3.92 14.93 -0.32
CA ILE A 302 3.31 13.72 -0.86
C ILE A 302 2.07 14.04 -1.71
N ARG A 303 1.49 15.21 -1.49
CA ARG A 303 0.31 15.74 -2.16
C ARG A 303 0.66 17.04 -2.85
N ASP A 304 0.40 17.13 -4.12
CA ASP A 304 0.60 18.32 -4.95
C ASP A 304 -0.37 18.32 -6.15
N ASP A 305 -0.24 19.30 -7.04
CA ASP A 305 -1.08 19.41 -8.24
C ASP A 305 -0.87 18.26 -9.24
N GLU A 306 0.21 17.49 -9.10
CA GLU A 306 0.53 16.38 -9.99
C GLU A 306 0.26 15.01 -9.39
N ARG A 307 0.23 14.90 -8.05
CA ARG A 307 0.03 13.66 -7.31
C ARG A 307 -1.15 13.76 -6.36
N ASN A 308 -1.74 12.62 -6.07
CA ASN A 308 -2.76 12.51 -5.04
C ASN A 308 -2.58 11.23 -4.23
N THR A 309 -2.99 11.28 -2.97
CA THR A 309 -2.93 10.17 -2.03
C THR A 309 -4.25 10.08 -1.25
N ASP A 310 -4.38 9.08 -0.38
CA ASP A 310 -5.48 8.97 0.57
C ASP A 310 -5.68 10.31 1.31
N PRO A 311 -6.89 10.91 1.28
CA PRO A 311 -7.17 12.17 1.96
C PRO A 311 -6.88 12.16 3.46
N SER A 312 -6.93 11.00 4.10
CA SER A 312 -6.61 10.84 5.53
C SER A 312 -5.10 10.85 5.82
N TYR A 313 -4.24 10.80 4.79
CA TYR A 313 -2.80 10.83 4.92
C TYR A 313 -2.26 12.17 4.42
N THR A 314 -2.19 13.15 5.34
CA THR A 314 -1.78 14.53 5.03
C THR A 314 -0.26 14.68 4.88
N ASN A 315 0.19 15.79 4.30
CA ASN A 315 1.62 16.11 4.27
C ASN A 315 2.22 16.19 5.69
N ARG A 316 1.48 16.70 6.69
CA ARG A 316 1.95 16.72 8.09
C ARG A 316 2.19 15.33 8.63
N ILE A 317 1.22 14.43 8.48
CA ILE A 317 1.35 13.03 8.92
C ILE A 317 2.55 12.38 8.22
N ALA A 318 2.69 12.56 6.91
CA ALA A 318 3.80 11.98 6.15
C ALA A 318 5.18 12.46 6.63
N ASN A 319 5.31 13.74 6.99
CA ASN A 319 6.56 14.28 7.53
C ASN A 319 6.89 13.70 8.90
N PHE A 320 5.94 13.65 9.83
CA PHE A 320 6.16 13.00 11.13
C PHE A 320 6.46 11.51 10.99
N ASP A 321 5.75 10.82 10.10
CA ASP A 321 6.02 9.40 9.81
C ASP A 321 7.41 9.21 9.22
N ALA A 322 7.84 10.03 8.26
CA ALA A 322 9.18 9.94 7.70
C ALA A 322 10.25 10.17 8.77
N ALA A 323 10.10 11.18 9.61
CA ALA A 323 11.05 11.46 10.69
C ALA A 323 11.17 10.26 11.63
N ARG A 324 10.06 9.67 12.10
CA ARG A 324 10.10 8.50 12.99
C ARG A 324 10.70 7.26 12.32
N TYR A 325 10.33 7.00 11.05
CA TYR A 325 10.87 5.85 10.31
C TYR A 325 12.38 5.99 10.08
N LEU A 326 12.85 7.16 9.71
CA LEU A 326 14.29 7.44 9.56
C LEU A 326 15.06 7.21 10.86
N CYS A 327 14.53 7.65 12.01
CA CYS A 327 15.09 7.36 13.32
C CYS A 327 15.12 5.85 13.61
N GLN A 328 14.05 5.14 13.31
CA GLN A 328 13.97 3.70 13.48
C GLN A 328 14.94 2.97 12.55
N TRP A 329 15.03 3.38 11.28
CA TRP A 329 15.97 2.78 10.31
C TRP A 329 17.39 2.99 10.73
N SER A 330 17.77 4.18 11.18
CA SER A 330 19.11 4.45 11.74
C SER A 330 19.46 3.46 12.85
N ARG A 331 18.58 3.26 13.82
CA ARG A 331 18.78 2.30 14.92
C ARG A 331 18.84 0.86 14.45
N LEU A 332 17.96 0.46 13.53
CA LEU A 332 17.94 -0.88 12.95
C LEU A 332 19.25 -1.16 12.18
N ILE A 333 19.67 -0.23 11.32
CA ILE A 333 20.90 -0.35 10.53
C ILE A 333 22.13 -0.49 11.43
N ARG A 334 22.24 0.34 12.50
CA ARG A 334 23.31 0.22 13.48
C ARG A 334 23.30 -1.15 14.18
N SER A 335 22.11 -1.67 14.52
CA SER A 335 21.97 -2.97 15.17
C SER A 335 22.24 -4.16 14.23
N ILE A 336 22.00 -4.00 12.93
CA ILE A 336 22.37 -4.99 11.90
C ILE A 336 23.90 -5.04 11.76
N GLY A 337 24.58 -3.88 11.85
CA GLY A 337 26.03 -3.77 11.75
C GLY A 337 26.58 -4.41 10.48
N ASN A 338 27.67 -5.18 10.63
CA ASN A 338 28.33 -5.89 9.52
C ASN A 338 27.84 -7.32 9.30
N ASN A 339 26.72 -7.71 9.89
CA ASN A 339 26.19 -9.07 9.76
C ASN A 339 25.81 -9.46 8.31
N TYR A 340 25.59 -8.47 7.47
CA TYR A 340 25.24 -8.60 6.06
C TYR A 340 26.15 -7.70 5.20
N PRO A 341 27.41 -8.11 4.95
CA PRO A 341 28.26 -7.37 4.03
C PRO A 341 27.67 -7.44 2.63
N SER A 342 27.52 -6.31 1.95
CA SER A 342 27.12 -6.28 0.54
C SER A 342 28.34 -6.56 -0.29
N GLU A 343 28.37 -7.72 -0.94
CA GLU A 343 29.49 -8.13 -1.79
C GLU A 343 29.18 -7.95 -3.29
N ASN A 344 27.90 -7.98 -3.66
CA ASN A 344 27.49 -7.95 -5.06
C ASN A 344 26.20 -7.16 -5.28
N THR A 345 26.11 -6.46 -6.40
CA THR A 345 24.83 -5.95 -6.91
C THR A 345 24.05 -7.13 -7.49
N PRO A 346 22.84 -7.42 -6.99
CA PRO A 346 22.06 -8.53 -7.51
C PRO A 346 21.72 -8.30 -8.98
N LYS A 347 21.86 -9.35 -9.79
CA LYS A 347 21.49 -9.27 -11.21
C LYS A 347 19.99 -9.14 -11.33
N PRO A 348 19.51 -8.19 -12.16
CA PRO A 348 18.09 -8.09 -12.47
C PRO A 348 17.55 -9.43 -12.98
N ARG A 349 16.41 -9.86 -12.47
CA ARG A 349 15.80 -11.15 -12.83
C ARG A 349 14.45 -10.95 -13.49
N LYS A 350 14.18 -11.76 -14.53
CA LYS A 350 12.84 -11.85 -15.09
C LYS A 350 11.93 -12.57 -14.09
N ILE A 351 10.80 -11.96 -13.78
CA ILE A 351 9.80 -12.47 -12.83
C ILE A 351 8.48 -12.68 -13.58
N GLY A 352 7.81 -13.77 -13.28
CA GLY A 352 6.46 -14.00 -13.76
C GLY A 352 5.81 -15.09 -12.92
N ARG A 353 4.99 -14.68 -11.92
CA ARG A 353 4.34 -15.62 -11.01
C ARG A 353 3.03 -15.07 -10.46
N PHE A 354 2.14 -15.97 -10.10
CA PHE A 354 0.95 -15.68 -9.33
C PHE A 354 1.19 -16.01 -7.85
N ILE A 355 0.95 -15.03 -6.99
CA ILE A 355 1.00 -15.16 -5.54
C ILE A 355 -0.44 -15.31 -5.05
N ASN A 356 -0.75 -16.48 -4.49
CA ASN A 356 -2.08 -16.76 -3.99
C ASN A 356 -2.24 -16.23 -2.56
N PHE A 357 -3.18 -15.30 -2.34
CA PHE A 357 -3.51 -14.73 -1.03
C PHE A 357 -4.61 -15.53 -0.34
N ASP A 358 -5.63 -15.93 -1.09
CA ASP A 358 -6.72 -16.76 -0.61
C ASP A 358 -7.14 -17.78 -1.67
N LYS A 359 -7.34 -19.02 -1.26
CA LYS A 359 -7.75 -20.10 -2.13
C LYS A 359 -8.83 -20.97 -1.49
N SER A 360 -9.96 -21.02 -2.18
CA SER A 360 -11.05 -21.93 -1.84
C SER A 360 -11.49 -22.73 -3.09
N SER A 361 -12.42 -23.67 -2.91
CA SER A 361 -13.00 -24.41 -4.03
C SER A 361 -13.78 -23.52 -5.02
N LYS A 362 -14.19 -22.32 -4.59
CA LYS A 362 -15.03 -21.40 -5.37
C LYS A 362 -14.23 -20.24 -5.96
N LYS A 363 -13.17 -19.77 -5.28
CA LYS A 363 -12.41 -18.59 -5.69
C LYS A 363 -10.93 -18.74 -5.36
N GLU A 364 -10.11 -18.05 -6.13
CA GLU A 364 -8.72 -17.74 -5.83
C GLU A 364 -8.54 -16.23 -5.90
N GLN A 365 -7.95 -15.63 -4.88
CA GLN A 365 -7.55 -14.24 -4.84
C GLN A 365 -6.04 -14.15 -4.68
N GLY A 366 -5.43 -13.16 -5.33
CA GLY A 366 -3.98 -13.05 -5.33
C GLY A 366 -3.46 -11.95 -6.22
N LEU A 367 -2.17 -11.97 -6.46
CA LEU A 367 -1.45 -11.02 -7.29
C LEU A 367 -0.59 -11.76 -8.32
N PHE A 368 -0.83 -11.48 -9.58
CA PHE A 368 0.15 -11.84 -10.61
C PHE A 368 1.11 -10.68 -10.81
N VAL A 369 2.42 -10.98 -10.75
CA VAL A 369 3.50 -10.03 -10.97
C VAL A 369 4.35 -10.48 -12.15
N TYR A 370 4.62 -9.54 -13.06
CA TYR A 370 5.57 -9.69 -14.15
C TYR A 370 6.58 -8.57 -14.13
N GLN A 371 7.86 -8.92 -14.27
CA GLN A 371 8.95 -7.97 -14.51
C GLN A 371 9.91 -8.55 -15.55
N ASP A 372 10.28 -7.74 -16.52
CA ASP A 372 11.29 -8.09 -17.52
C ASP A 372 12.35 -6.97 -17.59
N PRO A 373 13.51 -7.17 -16.96
CA PRO A 373 14.55 -6.14 -16.93
C PRO A 373 15.13 -5.81 -18.32
N ASN A 374 14.98 -6.69 -19.30
CA ASN A 374 15.48 -6.43 -20.65
C ASN A 374 14.60 -5.43 -21.41
N SER A 375 13.29 -5.46 -21.18
CA SER A 375 12.35 -4.49 -21.78
C SER A 375 11.96 -3.36 -20.83
N GLY A 376 12.36 -3.43 -19.55
CA GLY A 376 11.90 -2.50 -18.52
C GLY A 376 10.43 -2.65 -18.13
N LEU A 377 9.70 -3.57 -18.74
CA LEU A 377 8.28 -3.75 -18.46
C LEU A 377 8.05 -4.40 -17.09
N SER A 378 7.27 -3.71 -16.28
CA SER A 378 6.67 -4.25 -15.06
C SER A 378 5.15 -4.24 -15.22
N PHE A 379 4.50 -5.32 -14.74
CA PHE A 379 3.05 -5.43 -14.80
C PHE A 379 2.53 -6.12 -13.55
N GLN A 380 1.43 -5.62 -13.02
CA GLN A 380 0.75 -6.18 -11.86
C GLN A 380 -0.72 -6.42 -12.21
N LEU A 381 -1.22 -7.58 -11.80
CA LEU A 381 -2.63 -7.94 -11.98
C LEU A 381 -3.15 -8.45 -10.63
N PRO A 382 -3.71 -7.55 -9.82
CA PRO A 382 -4.35 -7.94 -8.58
C PRO A 382 -5.73 -8.54 -8.84
N LEU A 383 -5.98 -9.69 -8.24
CA LEU A 383 -7.29 -10.34 -8.14
C LEU A 383 -7.73 -10.25 -6.68
N VAL A 384 -8.09 -9.04 -6.25
CA VAL A 384 -8.49 -8.71 -4.88
C VAL A 384 -9.80 -7.94 -4.88
N ALA A 385 -10.56 -8.01 -3.79
CA ALA A 385 -11.86 -7.39 -3.71
C ALA A 385 -11.75 -5.86 -3.59
N PRO A 386 -12.75 -5.12 -4.10
CA PRO A 386 -12.87 -3.69 -3.80
C PRO A 386 -13.26 -3.49 -2.33
N ASN A 387 -12.83 -2.39 -1.74
CA ASN A 387 -13.41 -1.98 -0.46
C ASN A 387 -14.83 -1.45 -0.70
N LYS A 388 -15.82 -2.08 -0.07
CA LYS A 388 -17.26 -1.80 -0.30
C LYS A 388 -17.70 -0.37 0.03
N ASP A 389 -16.99 0.29 0.94
CA ASP A 389 -17.36 1.59 1.47
C ASP A 389 -16.75 2.75 0.65
N HIS A 390 -15.88 2.43 -0.31
CA HIS A 390 -15.11 3.41 -1.08
C HIS A 390 -15.05 3.08 -2.59
N ILE A 391 -16.14 2.56 -3.14
CA ILE A 391 -16.20 2.16 -4.57
C ILE A 391 -15.98 3.34 -5.52
N ASP A 392 -16.33 4.54 -5.11
CA ASP A 392 -16.16 5.75 -5.92
C ASP A 392 -14.71 6.27 -5.92
N SER A 393 -13.84 5.71 -5.06
CA SER A 393 -12.42 6.01 -4.99
C SER A 393 -11.58 4.80 -5.39
N CYS A 394 -10.76 4.95 -6.43
CA CYS A 394 -9.83 3.91 -6.86
C CYS A 394 -8.67 3.65 -5.91
N ASP A 395 -8.50 4.45 -4.85
CA ASP A 395 -7.52 4.20 -3.79
C ASP A 395 -7.76 2.85 -3.09
N TYR A 396 -9.00 2.36 -3.12
CA TYR A 396 -9.40 1.08 -2.54
C TYR A 396 -9.68 -0.02 -3.57
N LEU A 397 -9.40 0.26 -4.84
CA LEU A 397 -9.59 -0.68 -5.93
C LEU A 397 -8.23 -1.19 -6.42
N ALA A 398 -8.29 -2.24 -7.21
CA ALA A 398 -7.10 -2.83 -7.79
C ALA A 398 -7.40 -3.38 -9.18
N PHE A 399 -6.71 -2.85 -10.18
CA PHE A 399 -6.86 -3.22 -11.57
C PHE A 399 -5.54 -3.70 -12.17
N PRO A 400 -5.55 -4.46 -13.27
CA PRO A 400 -4.35 -4.74 -14.03
C PRO A 400 -3.68 -3.44 -14.45
N HIS A 401 -2.37 -3.30 -14.26
CA HIS A 401 -1.66 -2.08 -14.60
C HIS A 401 -0.17 -2.34 -14.85
N ALA A 402 0.42 -1.44 -15.60
CA ALA A 402 1.87 -1.32 -15.74
C ALA A 402 2.31 -0.05 -15.00
N PRO A 403 2.81 -0.16 -13.75
CA PRO A 403 3.06 1.00 -12.90
C PRO A 403 3.91 2.07 -13.59
N GLY A 404 3.48 3.33 -13.55
CA GLY A 404 4.14 4.46 -14.21
C GLY A 404 3.97 4.51 -15.72
N ILE A 405 3.19 3.62 -16.32
CA ILE A 405 2.87 3.61 -17.75
C ILE A 405 1.36 3.62 -17.94
N PHE A 406 0.69 2.59 -17.44
CA PHE A 406 -0.76 2.44 -17.44
C PHE A 406 -1.23 2.34 -16.00
N ASP A 407 -1.74 3.44 -15.46
CA ASP A 407 -2.22 3.56 -14.10
C ASP A 407 -3.67 4.04 -14.09
N TRP A 408 -4.38 3.85 -12.98
CA TRP A 408 -5.72 4.41 -12.79
C TRP A 408 -5.69 5.60 -11.82
N PRO A 409 -6.66 6.52 -11.92
CA PRO A 409 -6.75 7.65 -11.00
C PRO A 409 -7.15 7.18 -9.59
N ILE A 410 -6.56 7.79 -8.55
CA ILE A 410 -6.84 7.43 -7.16
C ILE A 410 -8.26 7.83 -6.76
N ASN A 411 -8.72 9.02 -7.18
CA ASN A 411 -9.98 9.61 -6.71
C ASN A 411 -11.16 9.44 -7.69
N LYS A 412 -11.05 8.52 -8.64
CA LYS A 412 -12.11 8.28 -9.63
C LYS A 412 -12.20 6.81 -9.99
N TYR A 413 -13.41 6.24 -9.92
CA TYR A 413 -13.63 4.89 -10.42
C TYR A 413 -13.37 4.83 -11.93
N MET A 414 -12.33 4.13 -12.32
CA MET A 414 -11.95 3.96 -13.71
C MET A 414 -11.15 2.65 -13.87
N PRO A 415 -11.83 1.51 -14.12
CA PRO A 415 -11.14 0.29 -14.49
C PRO A 415 -10.29 0.50 -15.74
N ILE A 416 -9.06 0.06 -15.69
CA ILE A 416 -8.17 0.08 -16.85
C ILE A 416 -7.77 -1.34 -17.23
N MET A 417 -7.54 -1.54 -18.52
CA MET A 417 -7.12 -2.83 -19.09
C MET A 417 -8.08 -3.99 -18.74
N ILE A 418 -9.34 -3.67 -18.43
CA ILE A 418 -10.43 -4.60 -18.14
C ILE A 418 -11.68 -4.14 -18.87
N PRO A 419 -12.43 -5.04 -19.57
CA PRO A 419 -13.70 -4.68 -20.16
C PRO A 419 -14.79 -4.52 -19.09
N GLU A 420 -15.54 -3.43 -19.20
CA GLU A 420 -16.79 -3.18 -18.47
C GLU A 420 -17.97 -3.52 -19.37
N LEU A 421 -18.83 -4.45 -18.95
CA LEU A 421 -20.02 -4.86 -19.68
C LEU A 421 -21.26 -4.39 -18.93
N THR A 422 -22.12 -3.61 -19.56
CA THR A 422 -23.36 -3.11 -18.96
C THR A 422 -24.56 -3.88 -19.49
N PHE A 423 -25.29 -4.51 -18.57
CA PHE A 423 -26.53 -5.25 -18.79
C PHE A 423 -27.63 -4.61 -17.94
N GLY A 424 -28.52 -3.83 -18.57
CA GLY A 424 -29.50 -3.03 -17.83
C GLY A 424 -28.83 -2.01 -16.92
N ASP A 425 -29.04 -2.14 -15.61
CA ASP A 425 -28.46 -1.31 -14.54
C ASP A 425 -27.16 -1.85 -13.94
N LYS A 426 -26.72 -3.04 -14.36
CA LYS A 426 -25.53 -3.71 -13.80
C LYS A 426 -24.32 -3.53 -14.69
N THR A 427 -23.22 -3.10 -14.11
CA THR A 427 -21.89 -3.12 -14.73
C THR A 427 -21.08 -4.30 -14.19
N ILE A 428 -20.66 -5.16 -15.09
CA ILE A 428 -19.91 -6.38 -14.83
C ILE A 428 -18.47 -6.20 -15.28
N ILE A 429 -17.53 -6.68 -14.50
CA ILE A 429 -16.10 -6.67 -14.82
C ILE A 429 -15.46 -8.03 -14.51
N PRO A 430 -14.51 -8.53 -15.32
CA PRO A 430 -13.77 -9.76 -15.05
C PRO A 430 -12.56 -9.52 -14.12
N ALA A 431 -12.82 -8.99 -12.92
CA ALA A 431 -11.82 -8.60 -11.93
C ALA A 431 -12.04 -9.29 -10.58
N TYR A 432 -11.23 -8.95 -9.58
CA TYR A 432 -11.34 -9.22 -8.16
C TYR A 432 -11.10 -10.66 -7.70
N TYR A 433 -11.37 -11.66 -8.51
CA TYR A 433 -11.10 -13.07 -8.22
C TYR A 433 -10.89 -13.87 -9.50
N GLY A 434 -10.27 -15.00 -9.37
CA GLY A 434 -10.18 -16.01 -10.41
C GLY A 434 -10.48 -17.41 -9.88
N LYS A 435 -10.48 -18.37 -10.76
CA LYS A 435 -10.44 -19.80 -10.49
C LYS A 435 -9.49 -20.43 -11.50
N ASN A 436 -8.82 -21.53 -11.11
CA ASN A 436 -7.83 -22.18 -11.95
C ASN A 436 -6.72 -21.22 -12.41
N CYS A 437 -6.29 -20.31 -11.51
CA CYS A 437 -5.21 -19.38 -11.80
C CYS A 437 -3.91 -20.13 -12.12
N THR A 438 -3.39 -19.97 -13.34
CA THR A 438 -2.20 -20.70 -13.81
C THR A 438 -1.20 -19.77 -14.49
N THR A 439 0.07 -19.99 -14.18
CA THR A 439 1.20 -19.34 -14.86
C THR A 439 1.97 -20.39 -15.65
N LYS A 440 2.26 -20.13 -16.93
CA LYS A 440 2.98 -21.04 -17.82
C LYS A 440 4.02 -20.28 -18.63
N VAL A 441 5.14 -20.93 -18.91
CA VAL A 441 6.11 -20.46 -19.90
C VAL A 441 5.81 -21.17 -21.21
N GLY A 442 5.41 -20.40 -22.22
CA GLY A 442 5.11 -20.89 -23.57
C GLY A 442 6.34 -20.85 -24.49
N MET A 443 6.09 -21.04 -25.79
CA MET A 443 7.14 -20.94 -26.82
C MET A 443 7.76 -19.54 -26.82
N ARG A 444 9.05 -19.45 -27.22
CA ARG A 444 9.83 -18.20 -27.29
C ARG A 444 9.88 -17.41 -25.97
N ASN A 445 9.90 -18.11 -24.82
CA ASN A 445 9.91 -17.52 -23.49
C ASN A 445 8.71 -16.56 -23.21
N THR A 446 7.59 -16.75 -23.90
CA THR A 446 6.35 -16.05 -23.61
C THR A 446 5.83 -16.50 -22.26
N LEU A 447 5.64 -15.59 -21.33
CA LEU A 447 4.99 -15.89 -20.08
C LEU A 447 3.49 -15.72 -20.23
N GLN A 448 2.71 -16.69 -19.79
CA GLN A 448 1.26 -16.67 -19.83
C GLN A 448 0.69 -16.77 -18.42
N PHE A 449 -0.33 -15.97 -18.14
CA PHE A 449 -1.16 -16.06 -16.95
C PHE A 449 -2.61 -16.16 -17.36
N SER A 450 -3.33 -17.13 -16.81
CA SER A 450 -4.74 -17.33 -17.12
C SER A 450 -5.57 -17.65 -15.89
N TYR A 451 -6.83 -17.23 -15.91
CA TYR A 451 -7.82 -17.55 -14.90
C TYR A 451 -9.22 -17.61 -15.52
N GLU A 452 -10.15 -18.18 -14.77
CA GLU A 452 -11.55 -18.29 -15.14
C GLU A 452 -12.41 -17.60 -14.08
N GLN A 453 -13.49 -16.96 -14.50
CA GLN A 453 -14.58 -16.54 -13.64
C GLN A 453 -15.84 -17.33 -14.03
N PRO A 454 -16.14 -18.40 -13.31
CA PRO A 454 -17.34 -19.20 -13.59
C PRO A 454 -18.63 -18.41 -13.32
N THR A 455 -18.57 -17.39 -12.48
CA THR A 455 -19.64 -16.43 -12.24
C THR A 455 -19.07 -15.03 -12.37
N LEU A 456 -19.64 -14.21 -13.22
CA LEU A 456 -19.23 -12.82 -13.38
C LEU A 456 -19.55 -12.01 -12.12
N ILE A 457 -18.84 -10.88 -11.94
CA ILE A 457 -18.95 -10.06 -10.76
C ILE A 457 -19.25 -8.60 -11.13
N THR A 458 -20.05 -7.90 -10.33
CA THR A 458 -20.30 -6.47 -10.54
C THR A 458 -19.11 -5.64 -10.08
N LYS A 459 -19.08 -4.39 -10.50
CA LYS A 459 -18.05 -3.43 -10.05
C LYS A 459 -17.99 -3.28 -8.52
N GLU A 460 -19.10 -3.55 -7.80
CA GLU A 460 -19.21 -3.51 -6.34
C GLU A 460 -18.74 -4.82 -5.66
N GLY A 461 -18.19 -5.78 -6.40
CA GLY A 461 -17.74 -7.06 -5.84
C GLY A 461 -18.86 -8.05 -5.52
N VAL A 462 -20.05 -7.89 -6.12
CA VAL A 462 -21.22 -8.78 -5.95
C VAL A 462 -21.30 -9.79 -7.08
N PHE A 463 -21.48 -11.08 -6.75
CA PHE A 463 -21.64 -12.13 -7.77
C PHE A 463 -22.91 -11.93 -8.60
N ALA A 464 -22.76 -11.85 -9.91
CA ALA A 464 -23.83 -11.66 -10.87
C ALA A 464 -24.31 -13.01 -11.42
N ASN A 465 -24.98 -13.78 -10.57
CA ASN A 465 -25.49 -15.11 -10.93
C ASN A 465 -26.44 -15.05 -12.14
N GLY A 466 -26.35 -16.04 -13.01
CA GLY A 466 -27.23 -16.21 -14.16
C GLY A 466 -26.90 -15.35 -15.39
N ILE A 467 -25.87 -14.50 -15.32
CA ILE A 467 -25.39 -13.73 -16.48
C ILE A 467 -24.47 -14.59 -17.35
N GLY A 468 -23.39 -15.12 -16.74
CA GLY A 468 -22.43 -15.93 -17.48
C GLY A 468 -21.09 -16.07 -16.83
N SER A 469 -20.11 -16.45 -17.63
CA SER A 469 -18.72 -16.70 -17.23
C SER A 469 -17.74 -15.95 -18.14
N CYS A 470 -16.49 -15.79 -17.67
CA CYS A 470 -15.38 -15.25 -18.45
C CYS A 470 -14.12 -16.08 -18.26
N LYS A 471 -13.40 -16.34 -19.38
CA LYS A 471 -12.00 -16.81 -19.33
C LYS A 471 -11.09 -15.65 -19.70
N VAL A 472 -10.01 -15.49 -18.96
CA VAL A 472 -9.05 -14.41 -19.15
C VAL A 472 -7.66 -14.99 -19.36
N ASN A 473 -7.00 -14.53 -20.42
CA ASN A 473 -5.64 -14.93 -20.77
C ASN A 473 -4.77 -13.68 -20.92
N TRP A 474 -3.63 -13.68 -20.27
CA TRP A 474 -2.58 -12.67 -20.41
C TRP A 474 -1.33 -13.33 -20.94
N ALA A 475 -0.60 -12.64 -21.84
CA ALA A 475 0.68 -13.12 -22.36
C ALA A 475 1.67 -11.97 -22.48
N PHE A 476 2.91 -12.23 -22.07
CA PHE A 476 3.99 -11.24 -21.98
C PHE A 476 5.20 -11.73 -22.75
N ALA A 477 5.64 -10.96 -23.73
CA ALA A 477 6.83 -11.29 -24.53
C ALA A 477 7.43 -10.03 -25.17
N GLY A 478 8.75 -9.84 -25.05
CA GLY A 478 9.46 -8.78 -25.76
C GLY A 478 8.93 -7.37 -25.52
N GLY A 479 8.54 -7.06 -24.28
CA GLY A 479 7.97 -5.76 -23.93
C GLY A 479 6.48 -5.61 -24.27
N LYS A 480 5.84 -6.62 -24.89
CA LYS A 480 4.42 -6.59 -25.24
C LYS A 480 3.55 -7.25 -24.19
N ILE A 481 2.34 -6.70 -24.03
CA ILE A 481 1.28 -7.23 -23.19
C ILE A 481 0.12 -7.62 -24.12
N ASN A 482 -0.27 -8.88 -24.11
CA ASN A 482 -1.49 -9.34 -24.80
C ASN A 482 -2.51 -9.76 -23.75
N CYS A 483 -3.78 -9.42 -23.97
CA CYS A 483 -4.88 -9.91 -23.16
C CYS A 483 -6.03 -10.41 -24.04
N GLU A 484 -6.72 -11.45 -23.57
CA GLU A 484 -7.91 -12.01 -24.21
C GLU A 484 -8.96 -12.27 -23.14
N TYR A 485 -10.16 -11.80 -23.40
CA TYR A 485 -11.36 -12.02 -22.59
C TYR A 485 -12.37 -12.81 -23.43
N VAL A 486 -12.79 -13.96 -22.93
CA VAL A 486 -13.76 -14.84 -23.59
C VAL A 486 -15.00 -14.95 -22.71
N PHE A 487 -16.07 -14.28 -23.10
CA PHE A 487 -17.34 -14.25 -22.38
C PHE A 487 -18.30 -15.30 -22.94
N LYS A 488 -19.01 -15.98 -22.04
CA LYS A 488 -20.07 -16.92 -22.40
C LYS A 488 -21.30 -16.68 -21.52
N VAL A 489 -22.42 -16.32 -22.12
CA VAL A 489 -23.67 -16.03 -21.38
C VAL A 489 -24.52 -17.29 -21.17
N GLU A 490 -25.20 -17.37 -20.02
CA GLU A 490 -26.03 -18.50 -19.62
C GLU A 490 -27.43 -18.47 -20.26
N SER A 491 -27.90 -17.29 -20.64
CA SER A 491 -29.15 -17.03 -21.33
C SER A 491 -28.95 -15.98 -22.42
N GLN A 492 -29.90 -15.87 -23.34
CA GLN A 492 -29.87 -14.74 -24.27
C GLN A 492 -30.12 -13.46 -23.49
N ILE A 493 -29.19 -12.48 -23.62
CA ILE A 493 -29.21 -11.23 -22.89
C ILE A 493 -28.78 -10.06 -23.79
N GLN A 494 -29.35 -8.89 -23.54
CA GLN A 494 -28.93 -7.67 -24.21
C GLN A 494 -27.77 -7.02 -23.45
N LEU A 495 -26.61 -6.91 -24.11
CA LEU A 495 -25.52 -6.06 -23.70
C LEU A 495 -25.81 -4.63 -24.20
N ASN A 496 -25.91 -3.68 -23.29
CA ASN A 496 -26.20 -2.29 -23.63
C ASN A 496 -24.93 -1.54 -24.05
N ARG A 497 -23.81 -1.85 -23.40
CA ARG A 497 -22.53 -1.19 -23.61
C ARG A 497 -21.38 -2.14 -23.27
N ILE A 498 -20.30 -2.07 -24.01
CA ILE A 498 -18.97 -2.53 -23.59
C ILE A 498 -18.00 -1.37 -23.66
N ARG A 499 -17.16 -1.23 -22.66
CA ARG A 499 -16.10 -0.23 -22.58
C ARG A 499 -14.81 -0.89 -22.13
N TYR A 500 -13.70 -0.50 -22.72
CA TYR A 500 -12.36 -0.89 -22.32
C TYR A 500 -11.48 0.34 -22.32
N SER A 501 -10.95 0.71 -21.16
CA SER A 501 -10.18 1.94 -20.99
C SER A 501 -8.71 1.67 -20.72
N ILE A 502 -7.86 2.54 -21.21
CA ILE A 502 -6.43 2.61 -20.92
C ILE A 502 -6.14 4.04 -20.50
N ALA A 503 -5.43 4.22 -19.41
CA ALA A 503 -4.98 5.53 -18.98
C ALA A 503 -3.45 5.56 -18.94
N ILE A 504 -2.87 6.60 -19.51
CA ILE A 504 -1.42 6.77 -19.67
C ILE A 504 -0.96 7.81 -18.67
N SER A 505 -0.11 7.40 -17.72
CA SER A 505 0.49 8.25 -16.70
C SER A 505 1.90 8.68 -17.09
N ALA A 506 2.34 9.84 -16.57
CA ALA A 506 3.73 10.26 -16.67
C ALA A 506 4.54 9.66 -15.53
N PRO A 507 5.65 9.00 -15.80
CA PRO A 507 6.52 8.54 -14.74
C PRO A 507 7.32 9.70 -14.15
N HIS A 508 7.61 9.61 -12.86
CA HIS A 508 8.67 10.43 -12.29
C HIS A 508 10.03 9.86 -12.73
N SER A 509 10.81 10.68 -13.35
CA SER A 509 12.27 10.72 -13.49
C SER A 509 13.01 9.64 -14.29
N THR A 510 12.59 8.39 -14.41
CA THR A 510 13.43 7.34 -15.01
C THR A 510 12.88 6.71 -16.30
N TYR A 511 11.64 6.99 -16.65
CA TYR A 511 11.05 6.49 -17.89
C TYR A 511 10.47 7.66 -18.70
N ARG A 512 10.85 7.76 -19.98
CA ARG A 512 10.10 8.59 -20.91
C ARG A 512 8.98 7.76 -21.49
N ILE A 513 7.75 8.22 -21.32
CA ILE A 513 6.58 7.67 -21.99
C ILE A 513 6.32 8.50 -23.23
N GLY A 514 6.06 7.84 -24.35
CA GLY A 514 5.62 8.52 -25.57
C GLY A 514 4.36 9.37 -25.28
N THR A 515 4.31 10.56 -25.86
CA THR A 515 3.27 11.57 -25.57
C THR A 515 1.95 11.32 -26.29
N SER A 516 1.87 10.29 -27.14
CA SER A 516 0.64 9.97 -27.87
C SER A 516 0.40 8.46 -27.88
N PHE A 517 -0.80 8.09 -27.47
CA PHE A 517 -1.33 6.75 -27.72
C PHE A 517 -1.82 6.73 -29.16
N THR A 518 -0.94 6.38 -30.10
CA THR A 518 -1.30 6.27 -31.51
C THR A 518 -1.29 4.81 -31.95
N LEU A 519 -2.27 4.46 -32.72
CA LEU A 519 -2.18 3.34 -33.64
C LEU A 519 -1.23 3.81 -34.78
N GLY A 520 0.08 3.72 -34.58
CA GLY A 520 1.03 4.29 -35.53
C GLY A 520 2.49 4.13 -35.15
N GLU A 521 3.38 4.79 -35.85
CA GLU A 521 4.80 4.47 -35.92
C GLU A 521 5.63 4.87 -34.69
N GLU A 522 5.16 5.77 -33.81
CA GLU A 522 5.88 6.22 -32.63
C GLU A 522 4.97 6.30 -31.39
N GLY A 523 5.48 5.88 -30.21
CA GLY A 523 4.77 5.90 -28.94
C GLY A 523 4.13 4.57 -28.54
N HIS A 524 3.24 4.62 -27.53
CA HIS A 524 2.51 3.43 -27.09
C HIS A 524 1.56 2.94 -28.17
N ARG A 525 1.57 1.64 -28.43
CA ARG A 525 0.71 1.04 -29.46
C ARG A 525 -0.32 0.14 -28.80
N ALA A 526 -1.57 0.21 -29.30
CA ALA A 526 -2.60 -0.75 -29.01
C ALA A 526 -3.22 -1.28 -30.30
N GLU A 527 -3.43 -2.57 -30.35
CA GLU A 527 -4.02 -3.27 -31.49
C GLU A 527 -5.16 -4.15 -31.00
N VAL A 528 -6.29 -4.13 -31.72
CA VAL A 528 -7.40 -5.06 -31.52
C VAL A 528 -7.13 -6.30 -32.34
N LEU A 529 -6.80 -7.42 -31.68
CA LEU A 529 -6.52 -8.70 -32.32
C LEU A 529 -7.80 -9.46 -32.65
N LYS A 530 -8.83 -9.34 -31.81
CA LYS A 530 -10.15 -9.95 -31.99
C LYS A 530 -11.20 -9.13 -31.25
N ASP A 531 -12.31 -8.87 -31.90
CA ASP A 531 -13.45 -8.17 -31.30
C ASP A 531 -14.78 -8.67 -31.86
N ASP A 532 -15.48 -9.50 -31.11
CA ASP A 532 -16.83 -9.98 -31.45
C ASP A 532 -17.91 -8.98 -30.99
N PHE A 533 -17.53 -7.91 -30.29
CA PHE A 533 -18.42 -6.85 -29.80
C PHE A 533 -18.58 -5.71 -30.80
N GLN A 534 -17.71 -5.60 -31.82
CA GLN A 534 -17.67 -4.49 -32.78
C GLN A 534 -17.53 -3.12 -32.10
N ALA A 535 -16.65 -3.04 -31.09
CA ALA A 535 -16.32 -1.81 -30.42
C ALA A 535 -15.39 -0.94 -31.28
N GLN A 536 -15.37 0.35 -31.05
CA GLN A 536 -14.54 1.29 -31.81
C GLN A 536 -13.70 2.15 -30.87
N TRP A 537 -12.48 2.44 -31.27
CA TRP A 537 -11.66 3.42 -30.57
C TRP A 537 -12.32 4.78 -30.65
N LYS A 538 -12.53 5.39 -29.47
CA LYS A 538 -12.94 6.80 -29.36
C LYS A 538 -11.71 7.69 -29.52
N GLN A 539 -11.95 8.99 -29.70
CA GLN A 539 -10.89 9.97 -29.71
C GLN A 539 -10.14 9.94 -28.38
N THR A 540 -8.81 10.10 -28.42
CA THR A 540 -7.97 10.20 -27.22
C THR A 540 -8.36 11.44 -26.42
N GLU A 541 -8.63 11.26 -25.14
CA GLU A 541 -8.93 12.34 -24.21
C GLU A 541 -7.65 12.80 -23.53
N THR A 542 -7.36 14.11 -23.56
CA THR A 542 -6.29 14.72 -22.76
C THR A 542 -6.85 15.13 -21.41
N VAL A 543 -6.31 14.57 -20.32
CA VAL A 543 -6.83 14.75 -18.95
C VAL A 543 -5.78 15.30 -17.97
N SER A 544 -4.61 15.69 -18.47
CA SER A 544 -3.48 16.14 -17.64
C SER A 544 -3.76 17.36 -16.77
N GLN A 545 -4.77 18.17 -17.12
CA GLN A 545 -5.19 19.35 -16.36
C GLN A 545 -6.34 19.07 -15.36
N ASP A 546 -6.98 17.89 -15.43
CA ASP A 546 -8.07 17.55 -14.54
C ASP A 546 -7.51 16.91 -13.23
N PRO A 547 -7.73 17.53 -12.06
CA PRO A 547 -7.23 17.02 -10.78
C PRO A 547 -7.78 15.64 -10.39
N ASN A 548 -8.90 15.21 -10.99
CA ASN A 548 -9.44 13.88 -10.75
C ASN A 548 -8.60 12.75 -11.36
N TYR A 549 -7.68 13.08 -12.28
CA TYR A 549 -6.81 12.13 -12.96
C TYR A 549 -5.37 12.18 -12.41
N ARG A 550 -5.25 12.02 -11.10
CA ARG A 550 -3.97 11.95 -10.37
C ARG A 550 -3.75 10.56 -9.80
N THR A 551 -2.50 10.16 -9.75
CA THR A 551 -2.02 8.94 -9.10
C THR A 551 -1.04 9.31 -7.98
N HIS A 552 -0.61 8.35 -7.20
CA HIS A 552 0.46 8.57 -6.22
C HIS A 552 1.84 8.81 -6.87
N ASN A 553 2.00 8.45 -8.14
CA ASN A 553 3.26 8.64 -8.88
C ASN A 553 3.24 9.86 -9.81
N GLY A 554 2.09 10.50 -9.99
CA GLY A 554 1.96 11.63 -10.92
C GLY A 554 0.56 11.72 -11.53
N LYS A 555 0.43 12.44 -12.62
CA LYS A 555 -0.82 12.65 -13.33
C LYS A 555 -1.00 11.66 -14.50
N ILE A 556 -2.25 11.39 -14.80
CA ILE A 556 -2.63 10.73 -16.04
C ILE A 556 -2.71 11.80 -17.13
N HIS A 557 -2.07 11.56 -18.26
CA HIS A 557 -2.05 12.50 -19.38
C HIS A 557 -3.17 12.24 -20.35
N TYR A 558 -3.39 10.98 -20.69
CA TYR A 558 -4.30 10.58 -21.76
C TYR A 558 -5.15 9.40 -21.35
N ILE A 559 -6.39 9.40 -21.84
CA ILE A 559 -7.29 8.24 -21.77
C ILE A 559 -7.62 7.84 -23.20
N GLN A 560 -7.50 6.54 -23.45
CA GLN A 560 -7.94 5.90 -24.68
C GLN A 560 -9.02 4.88 -24.38
N THR A 561 -10.14 4.95 -25.07
CA THR A 561 -11.30 4.08 -24.82
C THR A 561 -11.70 3.34 -26.09
N LEU A 562 -11.82 2.02 -25.99
CA LEU A 562 -12.48 1.17 -26.97
C LEU A 562 -13.91 0.92 -26.49
N GLU A 563 -14.92 1.30 -27.27
CA GLU A 563 -16.30 1.29 -26.79
C GLU A 563 -17.30 0.93 -27.89
N ARG A 564 -18.32 0.19 -27.49
CA ARG A 564 -19.60 0.08 -28.17
C ARG A 564 -20.69 0.54 -27.22
N ASP A 565 -21.47 1.53 -27.63
CA ASP A 565 -22.53 2.18 -26.85
C ASP A 565 -23.96 1.90 -27.34
N HIS A 566 -24.09 0.96 -28.27
CA HIS A 566 -25.39 0.51 -28.80
C HIS A 566 -25.61 -0.99 -28.55
N PRO A 567 -26.86 -1.40 -28.40
CA PRO A 567 -27.20 -2.76 -27.94
C PRO A 567 -26.64 -3.87 -28.82
N LEU A 568 -26.20 -4.96 -28.17
CA LEU A 568 -25.82 -6.22 -28.80
C LEU A 568 -26.57 -7.38 -28.13
N ILE A 569 -27.22 -8.20 -28.88
CA ILE A 569 -27.83 -9.41 -28.35
C ILE A 569 -26.80 -10.53 -28.26
N MET A 570 -26.42 -10.86 -27.04
CA MET A 570 -25.57 -12.01 -26.76
C MET A 570 -26.44 -13.28 -26.66
N ARG A 571 -26.09 -14.33 -27.40
CA ARG A 571 -26.84 -15.58 -27.46
C ARG A 571 -26.30 -16.62 -26.51
N LYS A 572 -27.17 -17.36 -25.85
CA LYS A 572 -26.79 -18.45 -24.94
C LYS A 572 -25.80 -19.41 -25.58
N GLY A 573 -24.73 -19.71 -24.83
CA GLY A 573 -23.71 -20.68 -25.19
C GLY A 573 -22.71 -20.24 -26.26
N ILE A 574 -22.90 -19.07 -26.86
CA ILE A 574 -21.93 -18.49 -27.80
C ILE A 574 -20.82 -17.79 -27.01
N GLU A 575 -19.59 -17.97 -27.47
CA GLU A 575 -18.44 -17.26 -26.96
C GLU A 575 -18.27 -15.92 -27.69
N TYR A 576 -18.05 -14.85 -26.91
CA TYR A 576 -17.74 -13.51 -27.39
C TYR A 576 -16.36 -13.13 -26.93
N ARG A 577 -15.47 -12.76 -27.85
CA ARG A 577 -14.06 -12.52 -27.57
C ARG A 577 -13.67 -11.06 -27.76
N LEU A 578 -12.90 -10.54 -26.84
CA LEU A 578 -12.15 -9.30 -26.98
C LEU A 578 -10.68 -9.62 -26.70
N ALA A 579 -9.82 -9.42 -27.68
CA ALA A 579 -8.38 -9.62 -27.53
C ALA A 579 -7.62 -8.38 -28.03
N LEU A 580 -6.67 -7.93 -27.22
CA LEU A 580 -5.87 -6.74 -27.46
C LEU A 580 -4.39 -7.04 -27.26
N SER A 581 -3.55 -6.27 -27.94
CA SER A 581 -2.10 -6.23 -27.78
C SER A 581 -1.67 -4.82 -27.46
N PHE A 582 -0.77 -4.68 -26.47
CA PHE A 582 -0.19 -3.41 -26.09
C PHE A 582 1.33 -3.50 -26.18
N GLU A 583 1.93 -2.50 -26.79
CA GLU A 583 3.36 -2.31 -26.88
C GLU A 583 3.70 -0.95 -26.24
N PRO A 584 3.98 -0.92 -24.93
CA PRO A 584 4.41 0.31 -24.28
C PRO A 584 5.75 0.77 -24.85
N ASP A 585 5.85 2.05 -25.15
CA ASP A 585 7.14 2.69 -25.44
C ASP A 585 7.79 3.05 -24.10
N ILE A 586 8.79 2.27 -23.71
CA ILE A 586 9.52 2.43 -22.46
C ILE A 586 10.93 2.87 -22.83
N THR A 587 11.19 4.17 -22.72
CA THR A 587 12.53 4.72 -22.84
C THR A 587 13.09 5.00 -21.45
N PHE A 588 14.25 4.42 -21.13
CA PHE A 588 14.97 4.79 -19.91
C PHE A 588 15.59 6.16 -20.13
N ALA A 589 15.43 7.07 -19.17
CA ALA A 589 16.28 8.25 -19.13
C ALA A 589 17.71 7.74 -18.87
N ASP A 590 18.65 8.14 -19.70
CA ASP A 590 20.06 7.88 -19.46
C ASP A 590 20.40 8.37 -18.03
N ALA A 591 20.95 7.46 -17.22
CA ALA A 591 21.23 7.65 -15.82
C ALA A 591 22.33 8.69 -15.58
#